data_75b2fa2b6351e103ee72f97b3ea53214
#
_entry.id   75b2fa2b6351e103ee72f97b3ea53214
#
_cell.length_a   1.000
_cell.length_b   1.000
_cell.length_c   1.000
_cell.angle_alpha   90.00
_cell.angle_beta   90.00
_cell.angle_gamma   90.00
#
_symmetry.space_group_name_H-M   'P 1'
#
loop_
_entity.id
_entity.type
_entity.pdbx_description
1 polymer ?
#
loop_
_entity_poly.entity_id
_entity_poly.type
_entity_poly.pdbx_seq_one_letter_code
_entity_poly.pdbx_strand_id
1 'polypeptide(L)' 'MTGPRQPASSQAAPPGTVAVPKHLVHALTTYELRGYRRDLERAIRGIAPDAPVQADLRRKLAAVIAEQDDRARMAADAPA' A
#
# COMPACT_ATOMS: atom_id res chain seq x y z
N MET A 1 35.07 1.05 9.42
CA MET A 1 34.49 0.95 9.42
C MET A 1 33.74 0.85 9.09
N THR A 2 33.38 0.78 9.00
CA THR A 2 32.71 0.68 8.76
C THR A 2 31.71 0.80 8.49
N GLY A 3 31.25 0.85 8.31
CA GLY A 3 30.31 0.97 8.12
C GLY A 3 29.47 1.18 7.60
N PRO A 4 29.05 1.22 7.26
CA PRO A 4 28.15 1.55 6.87
C PRO A 4 27.08 1.61 6.66
N ARG A 5 26.65 1.88 6.57
CA ARG A 5 25.68 1.90 6.46
C ARG A 5 25.00 2.50 5.84
N GLN A 6 24.54 2.84 5.36
CA GLN A 6 23.84 3.45 4.88
C GLN A 6 22.82 3.51 4.87
N PRO A 7 22.46 3.33 4.83
CA PRO A 7 21.28 3.37 4.50
C PRO A 7 20.42 4.40 4.49
N ALA A 8 20.69 5.25 4.87
CA ALA A 8 19.87 6.40 4.88
C ALA A 8 19.26 6.78 3.61
N SER A 9 19.87 6.41 2.61
CA SER A 9 19.35 6.72 1.31
C SER A 9 17.95 6.24 1.09
N SER A 10 17.51 5.33 1.89
CA SER A 10 16.18 4.79 1.71
C SER A 10 15.11 5.84 1.89
N GLN A 11 15.46 6.95 2.48
CA GLN A 11 14.46 7.96 2.65
C GLN A 11 14.19 8.76 1.42
N ALA A 12 14.97 8.64 0.42
CA ALA A 12 14.85 9.50 -0.72
C ALA A 12 13.87 8.99 -1.75
N ALA A 13 12.83 8.33 -1.34
CA ALA A 13 11.83 7.84 -2.27
C ALA A 13 11.20 8.98 -3.04
N PRO A 14 11.06 8.86 -4.36
CA PRO A 14 10.43 9.92 -5.16
C PRO A 14 8.95 10.07 -4.80
N PRO A 15 8.38 11.26 -5.08
CA PRO A 15 6.95 11.45 -4.89
C PRO A 15 6.16 10.40 -5.64
N GLY A 16 5.13 9.90 -5.02
CA GLY A 16 4.28 8.88 -5.63
C GLY A 16 4.73 7.47 -5.39
N THR A 17 5.90 7.30 -4.79
CA THR A 17 6.38 5.96 -4.46
C THR A 17 5.79 5.53 -3.13
N VAL A 18 5.23 4.34 -3.11
CA VAL A 18 4.69 3.74 -1.90
C VAL A 18 5.51 2.50 -1.59
N ALA A 19 5.89 2.33 -0.35
CA ALA A 19 6.65 1.16 0.05
C ALA A 19 5.82 -0.09 -0.24
N VAL A 20 6.40 -1.02 -0.99
CA VAL A 20 5.71 -2.26 -1.34
C VAL A 20 5.81 -3.21 -0.15
N PRO A 21 4.69 -3.74 0.32
CA PRO A 21 4.73 -4.70 1.42
C PRO A 21 5.50 -5.95 1.02
N LYS A 22 6.13 -6.58 2.00
CA LYS A 22 6.87 -7.81 1.76
C LYS A 22 5.98 -8.97 1.37
N HIS A 23 4.73 -8.91 1.75
CA HIS A 23 3.78 -10.00 1.52
C HIS A 23 2.67 -9.55 0.61
N LEU A 24 2.00 -10.50 -0.01
CA LEU A 24 0.82 -10.22 -0.80
C LEU A 24 -0.27 -9.61 0.08
N VAL A 25 -1.18 -8.88 -0.55
CA VAL A 25 -2.19 -8.11 0.19
C VAL A 25 -2.96 -8.97 1.17
N HIS A 26 -3.31 -10.19 0.74
CA HIS A 26 -4.10 -11.07 1.61
C HIS A 26 -3.33 -11.58 2.83
N ALA A 27 -2.03 -11.42 2.84
CA ALA A 27 -1.20 -11.82 3.98
C ALA A 27 -0.96 -10.69 4.97
N LEU A 28 -1.41 -9.49 4.65
CA LEU A 28 -1.23 -8.35 5.54
C LEU A 28 -2.27 -8.35 6.65
N THR A 29 -1.89 -7.84 7.81
CA THR A 29 -2.85 -7.65 8.88
C THR A 29 -3.84 -6.56 8.51
N THR A 30 -4.94 -6.50 9.22
CA THR A 30 -5.93 -5.43 9.03
C THR A 30 -5.30 -4.06 9.21
N TYR A 31 -4.43 -3.95 10.20
CA TYR A 31 -3.75 -2.69 10.49
C TYR A 31 -2.82 -2.31 9.33
N GLU A 32 -2.07 -3.27 8.82
CA GLU A 32 -1.16 -3.03 7.70
C GLU A 32 -1.93 -2.63 6.44
N LEU A 33 -3.07 -3.25 6.19
CA LEU A 33 -3.90 -2.90 5.05
C LEU A 33 -4.39 -1.47 5.13
N ARG A 34 -4.80 -1.02 6.30
CA ARG A 34 -5.25 0.36 6.48
C ARG A 34 -4.15 1.35 6.16
N GLY A 35 -2.95 1.08 6.66
CA GLY A 35 -1.81 1.95 6.40
C GLY A 35 -1.45 1.99 4.94
N TYR A 36 -1.40 0.83 4.31
CA TYR A 36 -1.06 0.73 2.90
C TYR A 36 -2.10 1.45 2.04
N ARG A 37 -3.37 1.26 2.33
CA ARG A 37 -4.43 1.96 1.61
C ARG A 37 -4.29 3.48 1.73
N ARG A 38 -4.04 3.95 2.94
CA ARG A 38 -3.87 5.39 3.18
C ARG A 38 -2.70 5.95 2.38
N ASP A 39 -1.59 5.21 2.35
CA ASP A 39 -0.41 5.64 1.61
C ASP A 39 -0.68 5.69 0.11
N LEU A 40 -1.40 4.70 -0.42
CA LEU A 40 -1.77 4.68 -1.82
C LEU A 40 -2.69 5.85 -2.18
N GLU A 41 -3.68 6.10 -1.36
CA GLU A 41 -4.61 7.21 -1.59
C GLU A 41 -3.89 8.55 -1.57
N ARG A 42 -2.97 8.71 -0.64
CA ARG A 42 -2.18 9.94 -0.56
C ARG A 42 -1.31 10.12 -1.79
N ALA A 43 -0.66 9.05 -2.21
CA ALA A 43 0.19 9.10 -3.40
C ALA A 43 -0.62 9.45 -4.65
N ILE A 44 -1.80 8.85 -4.79
CA ILE A 44 -2.67 9.11 -5.93
C ILE A 44 -3.07 10.60 -5.97
N ARG A 45 -3.42 11.16 -4.82
CA ARG A 45 -3.81 12.56 -4.76
C ARG A 45 -2.65 13.51 -5.06
N GLY A 46 -1.44 13.08 -4.77
CA GLY A 46 -0.26 13.94 -4.93
C GLY A 46 0.37 13.91 -6.31
N ILE A 47 -0.15 13.12 -7.23
CA ILE A 47 0.47 12.92 -8.54
C ILE A 47 -0.53 13.33 -9.62
N ALA A 48 -0.01 13.85 -10.72
CA ALA A 48 -0.85 14.23 -11.85
C ALA A 48 -1.71 13.05 -12.32
N PRO A 49 -2.99 13.27 -12.62
CA PRO A 49 -3.89 12.16 -12.99
C PRO A 49 -3.46 11.42 -14.26
N ASP A 50 -2.71 12.06 -15.13
CA ASP A 50 -2.25 11.42 -16.36
C ASP A 50 -0.86 10.81 -16.25
N ALA A 51 -0.24 10.87 -15.07
CA ALA A 51 1.08 10.27 -14.89
C ALA A 51 0.99 8.75 -15.03
N PRO A 52 1.98 8.12 -15.69
CA PRO A 52 1.94 6.66 -15.88
C PRO A 52 1.84 5.88 -14.58
N VAL A 53 2.42 6.37 -13.51
CA VAL A 53 2.39 5.68 -12.22
C VAL A 53 0.99 5.66 -11.62
N GLN A 54 0.10 6.54 -12.06
CA GLN A 54 -1.27 6.57 -11.55
C GLN A 54 -2.01 5.26 -11.78
N ALA A 55 -1.85 4.67 -12.96
CA ALA A 55 -2.52 3.40 -13.25
C ALA A 55 -2.05 2.30 -12.31
N ASP A 56 -0.76 2.27 -12.04
CA ASP A 56 -0.20 1.26 -11.13
C ASP A 56 -0.69 1.45 -9.70
N LEU A 57 -0.69 2.70 -9.23
CA LEU A 57 -1.16 3.00 -7.89
C LEU A 57 -2.64 2.66 -7.73
N ARG A 58 -3.44 2.97 -8.72
CA ARG A 58 -4.88 2.67 -8.68
C ARG A 58 -5.14 1.18 -8.68
N ARG A 59 -4.34 0.41 -9.42
CA ARG A 59 -4.46 -1.04 -9.44
C ARG A 59 -4.14 -1.62 -8.08
N LYS A 60 -3.09 -1.12 -7.44
CA LYS A 60 -2.73 -1.56 -6.09
C LYS A 60 -3.81 -1.20 -5.08
N LEU A 61 -4.36 -0.01 -5.20
CA LEU A 61 -5.43 0.41 -4.31
C LEU A 61 -6.66 -0.48 -4.49
N ALA A 62 -7.01 -0.81 -5.73
CA ALA A 62 -8.14 -1.70 -5.98
C ALA A 62 -7.95 -3.05 -5.31
N ALA A 63 -6.73 -3.58 -5.34
CA ALA A 63 -6.44 -4.86 -4.70
C ALA A 63 -6.61 -4.78 -3.17
N VAL A 64 -6.18 -3.68 -2.57
CA VAL A 64 -6.34 -3.48 -1.13
C VAL A 64 -7.82 -3.38 -0.76
N ILE A 65 -8.57 -2.61 -1.53
CA ILE A 65 -10.00 -2.44 -1.27
C ILE A 65 -10.72 -3.78 -1.39
N ALA A 66 -10.39 -4.55 -2.42
CA ALA A 66 -11.01 -5.86 -2.61
C ALA A 66 -10.73 -6.78 -1.42
N GLU A 67 -9.52 -6.75 -0.90
CA GLU A 67 -9.17 -7.56 0.26
C GLU A 67 -9.93 -7.11 1.51
N GLN A 68 -10.05 -5.81 1.71
CA GLN A 68 -10.80 -5.27 2.84
C GLN A 68 -12.28 -5.65 2.75
N ASP A 69 -12.86 -5.56 1.56
CA ASP A 69 -14.25 -5.94 1.35
C ASP A 69 -14.47 -7.43 1.62
N ASP A 70 -13.52 -8.25 1.20
CA ASP A 70 -13.57 -9.69 1.43
C ASP A 70 -13.58 -9.99 2.93
N ARG A 71 -12.70 -9.36 3.67
CA ARG A 71 -12.62 -9.57 5.11
C ARG A 71 -13.88 -9.12 5.82
N ALA A 72 -14.44 -7.99 5.38
CA ALA A 72 -15.69 -7.50 5.96
C ALA A 72 -16.82 -8.47 5.69
N ARG A 73 -16.86 -9.03 4.49
CA ARG A 73 -17.88 -10.00 4.11
C ARG A 73 -17.76 -11.27 4.94
N MET A 74 -16.53 -11.77 5.09
CA MET A 74 -16.28 -12.97 5.88
C MET A 74 -16.62 -12.76 7.34
N ALA A 75 -16.32 -11.59 7.87
CA ALA A 75 -16.67 -11.27 9.25
C ALA A 75 -18.18 -11.21 9.46
N ALA A 76 -18.90 -10.66 8.47
CA ALA A 76 -20.35 -10.58 8.54
C ALA A 76 -21.01 -11.95 8.44
N ASP A 77 -20.40 -12.88 7.70
CA ASP A 77 -20.92 -14.23 7.53
C ASP A 77 -20.50 -15.18 8.64
N ALA A 78 -19.56 -14.77 9.47
CA ALA A 78 -19.07 -15.65 10.53
C ALA A 78 -20.18 -15.97 11.51
N PRO A 79 -20.28 -17.20 11.96
CA PRO A 79 -21.27 -17.54 12.99
C PRO A 79 -20.94 -16.80 14.29
N ALA A 80 -21.95 -16.38 14.95
CA ALA A 80 -21.81 -15.65 16.20
C ALA A 80 -21.21 -16.51 17.31
#